data_3645919f767122a5079d162c08371d92
#
_entry.id   3645919f767122a5079d162c08371d92
#
_cell.length_a   1.000
_cell.length_b   1.000
_cell.length_c   1.000
_cell.angle_alpha   90.00
_cell.angle_beta   90.00
_cell.angle_gamma   90.00
#
_symmetry.space_group_name_H-M   'P 1'
#
loop_
_entity.id
_entity.type
_entity.pdbx_description
1 polymer ?
#
loop_
_entity_poly.entity_id
_entity_poly.type
_entity_poly.pdbx_seq_one_letter_code
_entity_poly.pdbx_strand_id
1 'polypeptide(L)'
;MPSGNIITEGSTRILVPEVHSTHGPGKINAGSVFFNEQMAFNRDVSVMLLRALQRPSMTVADAMTATGSRAVRIANEVPGTDVTANDFDENAIPYIEANIEINGLDNCRASHSDMHCLFAENSYDYVDLDPFGSPSLFIQSAIRGCRKRAVLAVTATDTAPLAGAQTPKCRRRYQCEPIRGYMCHEGGLRILMCNIAREMGKFDMGMRPLLSFYADHYYRTYVEIVPGTKACDDMLAHLGYMRYDQKTLERDCVYEYDRDHRLGPFWLGPLFDKDLLGRMSSEGMAKQKKCDKMLDIWRNEIDSTPFVYDVSELSSFTKLSPPNMDVFIEKMNEVGPTSKTHFSPPSFVTALPL
;
A
#
# COMPACT_ATOMS: atom_id res chain seq x y z
N MET A 1 20.80 -21.45 -15.05
CA MET A 1 20.18 -20.12 -14.84
C MET A 1 19.16 -19.89 -15.94
N PRO A 2 17.99 -19.33 -15.65
CA PRO A 2 17.03 -18.94 -16.68
C PRO A 2 17.61 -17.82 -17.56
N SER A 3 17.07 -17.67 -18.79
CA SER A 3 17.48 -16.58 -19.70
C SER A 3 16.98 -15.23 -19.21
N GLY A 4 17.77 -14.19 -19.33
CA GLY A 4 17.37 -12.86 -18.90
C GLY A 4 18.47 -11.83 -18.84
N ASN A 5 18.11 -10.63 -18.41
CA ASN A 5 19.03 -9.51 -18.23
C ASN A 5 19.26 -9.26 -16.72
N ILE A 6 20.48 -8.87 -16.37
CA ILE A 6 20.77 -8.45 -14.99
C ILE A 6 20.61 -6.93 -14.90
N ILE A 7 19.74 -6.49 -14.01
CA ILE A 7 19.58 -5.09 -13.64
C ILE A 7 20.05 -4.86 -12.19
N THR A 8 20.15 -3.62 -11.76
CA THR A 8 20.49 -3.27 -10.38
C THR A 8 19.40 -2.36 -9.79
N GLU A 9 18.88 -2.74 -8.64
CA GLU A 9 18.00 -1.91 -7.81
C GLU A 9 18.59 -1.77 -6.41
N GLY A 10 18.81 -0.54 -5.95
CA GLY A 10 19.55 -0.30 -4.72
C GLY A 10 20.97 -0.87 -4.80
N SER A 11 21.33 -1.74 -3.87
CA SER A 11 22.59 -2.49 -3.87
C SER A 11 22.45 -3.92 -4.40
N THR A 12 21.28 -4.30 -4.93
CA THR A 12 20.93 -5.68 -5.28
C THR A 12 20.93 -5.89 -6.80
N ARG A 13 21.56 -6.96 -7.25
CA ARG A 13 21.55 -7.41 -8.65
C ARG A 13 20.36 -8.34 -8.86
N ILE A 14 19.60 -8.13 -9.94
CA ILE A 14 18.37 -8.88 -10.20
C ILE A 14 18.38 -9.39 -11.63
N LEU A 15 18.33 -10.69 -11.80
CA LEU A 15 18.06 -11.34 -13.08
C LEU A 15 16.57 -11.24 -13.37
N VAL A 16 16.22 -10.61 -14.47
CA VAL A 16 14.85 -10.42 -14.94
C VAL A 16 14.66 -11.03 -16.32
N PRO A 17 13.46 -11.49 -16.71
CA PRO A 17 13.21 -12.00 -18.05
C PRO A 17 13.59 -10.98 -19.14
N GLU A 18 14.05 -11.46 -20.29
CA GLU A 18 14.42 -10.60 -21.44
C GLU A 18 13.26 -9.70 -21.87
N VAL A 19 12.05 -10.26 -21.86
CA VAL A 19 10.81 -9.51 -22.16
C VAL A 19 10.05 -9.27 -20.88
N HIS A 20 10.07 -8.04 -20.41
CA HIS A 20 9.37 -7.61 -19.19
C HIS A 20 8.77 -6.21 -19.36
N SER A 21 7.92 -5.80 -18.42
CA SER A 21 7.28 -4.49 -18.45
C SER A 21 8.23 -3.39 -17.99
N THR A 22 8.40 -2.38 -18.83
CA THR A 22 9.18 -1.17 -18.52
C THR A 22 8.27 0.03 -18.16
N HIS A 23 7.02 0.01 -18.62
CA HIS A 23 6.04 1.09 -18.43
C HIS A 23 4.63 0.56 -18.17
N GLY A 24 3.88 1.27 -17.31
CA GLY A 24 2.47 0.99 -17.03
C GLY A 24 2.22 -0.26 -16.16
N PRO A 25 0.97 -0.69 -16.05
CA PRO A 25 0.56 -1.77 -15.14
C PRO A 25 0.96 -3.16 -15.64
N GLY A 26 2.02 -3.36 -16.32
CA GLY A 26 2.57 -4.65 -16.78
C GLY A 26 1.55 -5.63 -17.36
N LYS A 27 1.94 -6.39 -18.37
CA LYS A 27 1.14 -7.51 -18.90
C LYS A 27 1.88 -8.81 -18.62
N ILE A 28 1.14 -9.82 -18.18
CA ILE A 28 1.66 -11.19 -18.10
C ILE A 28 1.62 -11.74 -19.52
N ASN A 29 2.79 -12.09 -20.06
CA ASN A 29 2.88 -12.90 -21.28
C ASN A 29 2.78 -14.37 -20.87
N ALA A 30 2.00 -15.17 -21.61
CA ALA A 30 1.88 -16.59 -21.32
C ALA A 30 3.26 -17.27 -21.31
N GLY A 31 3.61 -17.93 -20.20
CA GLY A 31 4.85 -18.65 -20.02
C GLY A 31 6.06 -17.81 -19.61
N SER A 32 5.92 -16.49 -19.34
CA SER A 32 7.00 -15.67 -18.79
C SER A 32 6.75 -15.28 -17.34
N VAL A 33 7.81 -15.31 -16.53
CA VAL A 33 7.76 -14.84 -15.15
C VAL A 33 7.61 -13.31 -15.14
N PHE A 34 6.73 -12.81 -14.28
CA PHE A 34 6.44 -11.37 -14.24
C PHE A 34 7.57 -10.56 -13.60
N PHE A 35 7.92 -9.46 -14.27
CA PHE A 35 8.72 -8.38 -13.70
C PHE A 35 8.25 -7.04 -14.25
N ASN A 36 8.26 -5.99 -13.41
CA ASN A 36 7.91 -4.63 -13.79
C ASN A 36 8.89 -3.63 -13.14
N GLU A 37 9.61 -2.87 -13.99
CA GLU A 37 10.57 -1.86 -13.52
C GLU A 37 9.91 -0.69 -12.80
N GLN A 38 8.66 -0.37 -13.11
CA GLN A 38 7.94 0.72 -12.42
C GLN A 38 7.65 0.38 -10.96
N MET A 39 7.57 -0.92 -10.63
CA MET A 39 7.39 -1.37 -9.24
C MET A 39 8.66 -1.23 -8.39
N ALA A 40 9.79 -0.75 -8.94
CA ALA A 40 11.00 -0.47 -8.17
C ALA A 40 10.73 0.48 -6.99
N PHE A 41 9.89 1.51 -7.18
CA PHE A 41 9.49 2.40 -6.09
C PHE A 41 8.71 1.65 -4.97
N ASN A 42 7.82 0.72 -5.32
CA ASN A 42 7.11 -0.10 -4.34
C ASN A 42 8.09 -0.97 -3.52
N ARG A 43 9.09 -1.57 -4.20
CA ARG A 43 10.15 -2.36 -3.56
C ARG A 43 11.05 -1.49 -2.67
N ASP A 44 11.40 -0.28 -3.14
CA ASP A 44 12.16 0.72 -2.36
C ASP A 44 11.44 1.05 -1.05
N VAL A 45 10.14 1.34 -1.10
CA VAL A 45 9.34 1.65 0.11
C VAL A 45 9.33 0.48 1.09
N SER A 46 9.27 -0.77 0.62
CA SER A 46 9.37 -1.94 1.50
C SER A 46 10.72 -2.00 2.23
N VAL A 47 11.82 -1.77 1.51
CA VAL A 47 13.17 -1.75 2.10
C VAL A 47 13.31 -0.59 3.10
N MET A 48 12.90 0.62 2.72
CA MET A 48 12.95 1.81 3.60
C MET A 48 12.18 1.60 4.90
N LEU A 49 10.96 1.05 4.80
CA LEU A 49 10.10 0.80 5.96
C LEU A 49 10.72 -0.26 6.88
N LEU A 50 11.18 -1.38 6.33
CA LEU A 50 11.80 -2.45 7.11
C LEU A 50 13.07 -1.98 7.82
N ARG A 51 13.92 -1.19 7.16
CA ARG A 51 15.09 -0.53 7.81
C ARG A 51 14.66 0.39 8.97
N ALA A 52 13.60 1.17 8.77
CA ALA A 52 13.09 2.11 9.78
C ALA A 52 12.43 1.42 10.99
N LEU A 53 11.96 0.17 10.86
CA LEU A 53 11.45 -0.61 12.00
C LEU A 53 12.54 -0.94 13.01
N GLN A 54 13.81 -1.02 12.61
CA GLN A 54 14.97 -1.29 13.47
C GLN A 54 14.81 -2.55 14.34
N ARG A 55 14.17 -3.59 13.80
CA ARG A 55 14.02 -4.88 14.49
C ARG A 55 15.29 -5.70 14.30
N PRO A 56 15.89 -6.26 15.39
CA PRO A 56 17.18 -6.92 15.33
C PRO A 56 17.15 -8.25 14.56
N SER A 57 15.98 -8.87 14.48
CA SER A 57 15.76 -10.11 13.73
C SER A 57 14.32 -10.14 13.24
N MET A 58 14.12 -10.51 11.97
CA MET A 58 12.79 -10.65 11.36
C MET A 58 12.77 -11.85 10.41
N THR A 59 11.75 -12.70 10.55
CA THR A 59 11.38 -13.63 9.48
C THR A 59 10.41 -12.93 8.52
N VAL A 60 10.70 -13.04 7.23
CA VAL A 60 9.99 -12.34 6.15
C VAL A 60 9.43 -13.35 5.17
N ALA A 61 8.17 -13.19 4.76
CA ALA A 61 7.60 -13.88 3.61
C ALA A 61 7.21 -12.89 2.52
N ASP A 62 7.77 -13.05 1.32
CA ASP A 62 7.24 -12.49 0.10
C ASP A 62 6.39 -13.58 -0.57
N ALA A 63 5.07 -13.46 -0.46
CA ALA A 63 4.15 -14.57 -0.67
C ALA A 63 3.89 -14.91 -2.14
N MET A 64 4.10 -13.94 -3.04
CA MET A 64 3.86 -14.03 -4.48
C MET A 64 4.96 -13.25 -5.22
N THR A 65 6.19 -13.77 -5.09
CA THR A 65 7.41 -13.00 -5.34
C THR A 65 7.82 -12.90 -6.82
N ALA A 66 7.21 -13.72 -7.72
CA ALA A 66 7.56 -13.83 -9.13
C ALA A 66 9.07 -14.06 -9.34
N THR A 67 9.83 -13.06 -9.82
CA THR A 67 11.30 -13.19 -9.98
C THR A 67 12.08 -13.19 -8.65
N GLY A 68 11.44 -13.01 -7.51
CA GLY A 68 12.12 -12.86 -6.22
C GLY A 68 12.68 -11.46 -5.97
N SER A 69 12.43 -10.50 -6.85
CA SER A 69 13.08 -9.18 -6.82
C SER A 69 12.91 -8.42 -5.50
N ARG A 70 11.72 -8.44 -4.88
CA ARG A 70 11.49 -7.84 -3.56
C ARG A 70 12.19 -8.63 -2.46
N ALA A 71 12.04 -9.95 -2.49
CA ALA A 71 12.60 -10.85 -1.49
C ALA A 71 14.13 -10.72 -1.40
N VAL A 72 14.83 -10.79 -2.53
CA VAL A 72 16.31 -10.68 -2.54
C VAL A 72 16.78 -9.26 -2.16
N ARG A 73 16.01 -8.22 -2.50
CA ARG A 73 16.31 -6.86 -2.03
C ARG A 73 16.18 -6.75 -0.51
N ILE A 74 15.12 -7.30 0.07
CA ILE A 74 14.95 -7.29 1.53
C ILE A 74 16.10 -8.08 2.18
N ALA A 75 16.42 -9.27 1.69
CA ALA A 75 17.49 -10.10 2.24
C ALA A 75 18.88 -9.43 2.17
N ASN A 76 19.17 -8.73 1.06
CA ASN A 76 20.45 -8.08 0.84
C ASN A 76 20.57 -6.69 1.52
N GLU A 77 19.47 -5.96 1.57
CA GLU A 77 19.48 -4.53 1.94
C GLU A 77 18.97 -4.26 3.36
N VAL A 78 18.31 -5.22 4.01
CA VAL A 78 17.77 -5.06 5.39
C VAL A 78 18.47 -6.03 6.32
N PRO A 79 19.36 -5.56 7.20
CA PRO A 79 20.08 -6.42 8.14
C PRO A 79 19.13 -7.20 9.07
N GLY A 80 19.51 -8.42 9.41
CA GLY A 80 18.78 -9.25 10.37
C GLY A 80 17.50 -9.89 9.85
N THR A 81 17.32 -9.97 8.53
CA THR A 81 16.17 -10.65 7.92
C THR A 81 16.51 -12.08 7.52
N ASP A 82 15.55 -13.01 7.69
CA ASP A 82 15.52 -14.36 7.13
C ASP A 82 14.30 -14.45 6.22
N VAL A 83 14.51 -14.55 4.90
CA VAL A 83 13.50 -14.31 3.87
C VAL A 83 13.07 -15.61 3.20
N THR A 84 11.76 -15.84 3.13
CA THR A 84 11.14 -16.85 2.28
C THR A 84 10.56 -16.16 1.05
N ALA A 85 11.15 -16.43 -0.11
CA ALA A 85 10.70 -15.99 -1.43
C ALA A 85 9.80 -17.07 -2.02
N ASN A 86 8.47 -16.90 -1.93
CA ASN A 86 7.51 -17.91 -2.34
C ASN A 86 6.79 -17.52 -3.64
N ASP A 87 6.58 -18.50 -4.52
CA ASP A 87 5.65 -18.36 -5.61
C ASP A 87 4.94 -19.69 -5.90
N PHE A 88 3.72 -19.61 -6.45
CA PHE A 88 2.95 -20.77 -6.89
C PHE A 88 3.39 -21.25 -8.28
N ASP A 89 3.92 -20.34 -9.11
CA ASP A 89 4.39 -20.66 -10.46
C ASP A 89 5.76 -21.34 -10.40
N GLU A 90 5.84 -22.59 -10.83
CA GLU A 90 7.09 -23.34 -10.90
C GLU A 90 8.15 -22.65 -11.77
N ASN A 91 7.76 -21.86 -12.79
CA ASN A 91 8.67 -21.11 -13.63
C ASN A 91 9.36 -19.95 -12.91
N ALA A 92 8.79 -19.46 -11.79
CA ALA A 92 9.39 -18.43 -10.96
C ALA A 92 10.60 -18.94 -10.18
N ILE A 93 10.58 -20.21 -9.76
CA ILE A 93 11.59 -20.78 -8.86
C ILE A 93 13.02 -20.66 -9.40
N PRO A 94 13.31 -20.99 -10.68
CA PRO A 94 14.66 -20.80 -11.22
C PRO A 94 15.16 -19.34 -11.19
N TYR A 95 14.24 -18.34 -11.34
CA TYR A 95 14.60 -16.92 -11.21
C TYR A 95 14.89 -16.54 -9.78
N ILE A 96 14.11 -17.02 -8.83
CA ILE A 96 14.31 -16.78 -7.38
C ILE A 96 15.66 -17.34 -6.96
N GLU A 97 15.96 -18.61 -7.28
CA GLU A 97 17.22 -19.27 -6.96
C GLU A 97 18.43 -18.56 -7.59
N ALA A 98 18.32 -18.19 -8.87
CA ALA A 98 19.37 -17.44 -9.54
C ALA A 98 19.62 -16.07 -8.90
N ASN A 99 18.56 -15.37 -8.46
CA ASN A 99 18.67 -14.09 -7.81
C ASN A 99 19.27 -14.19 -6.39
N ILE A 100 19.01 -15.27 -5.66
CA ILE A 100 19.67 -15.60 -4.40
C ILE A 100 21.17 -15.83 -4.63
N GLU A 101 21.53 -16.67 -5.61
CA GLU A 101 22.91 -17.04 -5.95
C GLU A 101 23.74 -15.83 -6.42
N ILE A 102 23.18 -14.99 -7.34
CA ILE A 102 23.86 -13.80 -7.89
C ILE A 102 24.26 -12.80 -6.78
N ASN A 103 23.51 -12.75 -5.69
CA ASN A 103 23.79 -11.86 -4.55
C ASN A 103 24.50 -12.58 -3.39
N GLY A 104 24.76 -13.89 -3.49
CA GLY A 104 25.43 -14.67 -2.45
C GLY A 104 24.69 -14.68 -1.12
N LEU A 105 23.35 -14.75 -1.15
CA LEU A 105 22.51 -14.66 0.04
C LEU A 105 22.35 -16.00 0.72
N ASP A 106 22.71 -16.08 1.99
CA ASP A 106 22.50 -17.24 2.87
C ASP A 106 21.25 -17.13 3.76
N ASN A 107 20.66 -15.92 3.80
CA ASN A 107 19.46 -15.56 4.55
C ASN A 107 18.19 -15.47 3.68
N CYS A 108 18.20 -16.02 2.49
CA CYS A 108 17.04 -16.07 1.60
C CYS A 108 16.87 -17.48 1.03
N ARG A 109 15.64 -17.98 1.01
CA ARG A 109 15.32 -19.31 0.44
C ARG A 109 14.15 -19.22 -0.53
N ALA A 110 14.22 -19.96 -1.62
CA ALA A 110 13.10 -20.16 -2.53
C ALA A 110 12.07 -21.13 -1.91
N SER A 111 10.81 -20.88 -2.20
CA SER A 111 9.68 -21.75 -1.81
C SER A 111 8.71 -21.87 -2.98
N HIS A 112 8.33 -23.09 -3.33
CA HIS A 112 7.31 -23.38 -4.33
C HIS A 112 6.07 -23.91 -3.62
N SER A 113 5.14 -23.03 -3.29
CA SER A 113 3.93 -23.39 -2.56
C SER A 113 2.78 -22.45 -2.86
N ASP A 114 1.56 -23.00 -2.80
CA ASP A 114 0.38 -22.15 -2.66
C ASP A 114 0.50 -21.33 -1.36
N MET A 115 0.27 -20.01 -1.42
CA MET A 115 0.41 -19.15 -0.27
C MET A 115 -0.53 -19.52 0.89
N HIS A 116 -1.69 -20.12 0.60
CA HIS A 116 -2.61 -20.58 1.64
C HIS A 116 -1.99 -21.74 2.44
N CYS A 117 -1.29 -22.66 1.76
CA CYS A 117 -0.53 -23.74 2.39
C CYS A 117 0.67 -23.18 3.16
N LEU A 118 1.45 -22.27 2.55
CA LEU A 118 2.59 -21.63 3.18
C LEU A 118 2.21 -21.02 4.55
N PHE A 119 1.12 -20.26 4.59
CA PHE A 119 0.66 -19.57 5.80
C PHE A 119 -0.17 -20.44 6.75
N ALA A 120 -0.59 -21.63 6.33
CA ALA A 120 -1.16 -22.63 7.23
C ALA A 120 -0.07 -23.31 8.07
N GLU A 121 1.13 -23.43 7.54
CA GLU A 121 2.26 -24.14 8.16
C GLU A 121 3.27 -23.22 8.84
N ASN A 122 3.37 -21.95 8.36
CA ASN A 122 4.42 -21.03 8.79
C ASN A 122 3.87 -19.66 9.19
N SER A 123 4.59 -18.97 10.07
CA SER A 123 4.28 -17.60 10.46
C SER A 123 5.52 -16.72 10.49
N TYR A 124 5.34 -15.43 10.18
CA TYR A 124 6.40 -14.48 9.88
C TYR A 124 6.22 -13.17 10.63
N ASP A 125 7.30 -12.42 10.81
CA ASP A 125 7.31 -11.09 11.41
C ASP A 125 6.98 -9.98 10.38
N TYR A 126 7.13 -10.31 9.08
CA TYR A 126 6.69 -9.48 7.97
C TYR A 126 6.13 -10.37 6.86
N VAL A 127 4.95 -10.03 6.37
CA VAL A 127 4.29 -10.71 5.25
C VAL A 127 4.02 -9.68 4.16
N ASP A 128 4.56 -9.94 2.97
CA ASP A 128 4.25 -9.17 1.75
C ASP A 128 3.24 -9.91 0.88
N LEU A 129 2.11 -9.27 0.64
CA LEU A 129 1.02 -9.75 -0.20
C LEU A 129 0.87 -8.82 -1.40
N ASP A 130 1.42 -9.20 -2.55
CA ASP A 130 1.44 -8.40 -3.78
C ASP A 130 0.88 -9.18 -4.98
N PRO A 131 -0.43 -9.53 -4.97
CA PRO A 131 -1.06 -10.27 -6.05
C PRO A 131 -1.37 -9.38 -7.27
N PHE A 132 -1.59 -10.00 -8.41
CA PHE A 132 -2.25 -9.33 -9.51
C PHE A 132 -3.71 -9.02 -9.18
N GLY A 133 -4.10 -7.75 -9.31
CA GLY A 133 -5.48 -7.31 -9.11
C GLY A 133 -5.83 -7.12 -7.65
N SER A 134 -6.87 -7.83 -7.20
CA SER A 134 -7.42 -7.66 -5.86
C SER A 134 -6.77 -8.61 -4.86
N PRO A 135 -6.30 -8.10 -3.71
CA PRO A 135 -5.79 -8.95 -2.62
C PRO A 135 -6.89 -9.58 -1.77
N SER A 136 -8.16 -9.23 -1.96
CA SER A 136 -9.25 -9.54 -1.04
C SER A 136 -9.40 -11.04 -0.71
N LEU A 137 -9.10 -11.93 -1.66
CA LEU A 137 -9.19 -13.38 -1.46
C LEU A 137 -8.02 -13.96 -0.65
N PHE A 138 -6.95 -13.21 -0.51
CA PHE A 138 -5.68 -13.67 0.10
C PHE A 138 -5.44 -13.10 1.50
N ILE A 139 -6.12 -12.00 1.85
CA ILE A 139 -5.88 -11.26 3.11
C ILE A 139 -6.04 -12.15 4.34
N GLN A 140 -7.08 -13.01 4.37
CA GLN A 140 -7.34 -13.88 5.50
C GLN A 140 -6.17 -14.86 5.77
N SER A 141 -5.64 -15.46 4.72
CA SER A 141 -4.49 -16.38 4.85
C SER A 141 -3.20 -15.63 5.22
N ALA A 142 -2.99 -14.43 4.64
CA ALA A 142 -1.85 -13.59 5.00
C ALA A 142 -1.88 -13.18 6.48
N ILE A 143 -3.06 -12.87 7.04
CA ILE A 143 -3.21 -12.60 8.48
C ILE A 143 -2.81 -13.83 9.32
N ARG A 144 -3.20 -15.04 8.92
CA ARG A 144 -2.81 -16.28 9.61
C ARG A 144 -1.30 -16.51 9.58
N GLY A 145 -0.64 -16.11 8.49
CA GLY A 145 0.81 -16.15 8.35
C GLY A 145 1.56 -15.09 9.17
N CYS A 146 0.86 -14.19 9.83
CA CYS A 146 1.47 -13.14 10.63
C CYS A 146 1.63 -13.55 12.11
N ARG A 147 2.82 -13.34 12.66
CA ARG A 147 3.06 -13.41 14.12
C ARG A 147 2.43 -12.21 14.84
N LYS A 148 2.38 -12.28 16.16
CA LYS A 148 2.01 -11.14 17.00
C LYS A 148 2.96 -9.97 16.71
N ARG A 149 2.40 -8.80 16.48
CA ARG A 149 3.15 -7.59 16.09
C ARG A 149 3.89 -7.68 14.75
N ALA A 150 3.52 -8.63 13.91
CA ALA A 150 3.99 -8.68 12.54
C ALA A 150 3.50 -7.47 11.75
N VAL A 151 4.21 -7.15 10.67
CA VAL A 151 3.75 -6.19 9.67
C VAL A 151 3.16 -6.96 8.49
N LEU A 152 1.92 -6.65 8.16
CA LEU A 152 1.26 -7.09 6.94
C LEU A 152 1.33 -5.95 5.92
N ALA A 153 1.98 -6.22 4.79
CA ALA A 153 2.08 -5.32 3.65
C ALA A 153 1.20 -5.84 2.52
N VAL A 154 0.31 -4.99 2.01
CA VAL A 154 -0.69 -5.39 0.99
C VAL A 154 -0.67 -4.42 -0.18
N THR A 155 -0.59 -4.96 -1.40
CA THR A 155 -0.79 -4.21 -2.65
C THR A 155 -2.13 -4.57 -3.28
N ALA A 156 -2.82 -3.58 -3.83
CA ALA A 156 -3.98 -3.76 -4.71
C ALA A 156 -3.74 -3.01 -6.03
N THR A 157 -3.75 -3.73 -7.14
CA THR A 157 -3.62 -3.17 -8.50
C THR A 157 -4.94 -3.09 -9.26
N ASP A 158 -6.05 -3.54 -8.66
CA ASP A 158 -7.40 -3.39 -9.22
C ASP A 158 -8.00 -2.01 -8.92
N THR A 159 -7.31 -0.97 -9.40
CA THR A 159 -7.68 0.43 -9.14
C THR A 159 -9.06 0.80 -9.66
N ALA A 160 -9.52 0.24 -10.78
CA ALA A 160 -10.81 0.57 -11.36
C ALA A 160 -12.02 0.26 -10.44
N PRO A 161 -12.12 -0.89 -9.75
CA PRO A 161 -13.12 -1.11 -8.70
C PRO A 161 -12.97 -0.16 -7.53
N LEU A 162 -11.77 -0.03 -7.00
CA LEU A 162 -11.49 0.75 -5.78
C LEU A 162 -11.74 2.25 -5.98
N ALA A 163 -11.39 2.80 -7.14
CA ALA A 163 -11.66 4.21 -7.52
C ALA A 163 -13.09 4.44 -8.08
N GLY A 164 -13.98 3.46 -7.98
CA GLY A 164 -15.38 3.59 -8.32
C GLY A 164 -15.74 3.46 -9.80
N ALA A 165 -14.77 3.26 -10.71
CA ALA A 165 -15.05 3.07 -12.14
C ALA A 165 -15.80 1.75 -12.42
N GLN A 166 -15.68 0.75 -11.54
CA GLN A 166 -16.37 -0.54 -11.60
C GLN A 166 -17.08 -0.84 -10.27
N THR A 167 -18.05 -0.01 -9.89
CA THR A 167 -18.81 -0.14 -8.63
C THR A 167 -19.36 -1.53 -8.35
N PRO A 168 -20.01 -2.25 -9.30
CA PRO A 168 -20.50 -3.61 -9.03
C PRO A 168 -19.39 -4.60 -8.66
N LYS A 169 -18.19 -4.41 -9.20
CA LYS A 169 -17.03 -5.24 -8.88
C LYS A 169 -16.46 -4.89 -7.51
N CYS A 170 -16.46 -3.60 -7.12
CA CYS A 170 -16.10 -3.17 -5.78
C CYS A 170 -17.04 -3.78 -4.72
N ARG A 171 -18.35 -3.71 -4.95
CA ARG A 171 -19.34 -4.33 -4.05
C ARG A 171 -19.11 -5.83 -3.87
N ARG A 172 -18.81 -6.58 -4.95
CA ARG A 172 -18.56 -8.02 -4.85
C ARG A 172 -17.26 -8.37 -4.13
N ARG A 173 -16.17 -7.62 -4.36
CA ARG A 173 -14.84 -7.93 -3.84
C ARG A 173 -14.58 -7.37 -2.45
N TYR A 174 -15.01 -6.12 -2.24
CA TYR A 174 -14.71 -5.36 -1.03
C TYR A 174 -15.96 -5.09 -0.17
N GLN A 175 -17.16 -5.47 -0.65
CA GLN A 175 -18.44 -5.22 0.04
C GLN A 175 -18.59 -3.75 0.44
N CYS A 176 -18.26 -2.86 -0.49
CA CYS A 176 -18.18 -1.43 -0.27
C CYS A 176 -18.78 -0.66 -1.44
N GLU A 177 -19.39 0.49 -1.15
CA GLU A 177 -19.80 1.48 -2.13
C GLU A 177 -18.68 2.50 -2.32
N PRO A 178 -17.97 2.51 -3.48
CA PRO A 178 -16.83 3.38 -3.69
C PRO A 178 -17.25 4.81 -4.03
N ILE A 179 -16.37 5.76 -3.71
CA ILE A 179 -16.51 7.14 -4.14
C ILE A 179 -15.88 7.35 -5.52
N ARG A 180 -16.48 8.23 -6.34
CA ARG A 180 -15.95 8.66 -7.63
C ARG A 180 -15.51 10.13 -7.58
N GLY A 181 -14.79 10.56 -8.62
CA GLY A 181 -14.33 11.95 -8.71
C GLY A 181 -13.00 12.18 -8.01
N TYR A 182 -12.79 13.38 -7.50
CA TYR A 182 -11.50 13.85 -6.98
C TYR A 182 -10.97 13.06 -5.77
N MET A 183 -11.86 12.51 -4.96
CA MET A 183 -11.52 11.72 -3.77
C MET A 183 -11.32 10.21 -4.06
N CYS A 184 -11.43 9.77 -5.31
CA CYS A 184 -11.49 8.34 -5.65
C CYS A 184 -10.23 7.55 -5.25
N HIS A 185 -9.05 8.17 -5.28
CA HIS A 185 -7.81 7.50 -4.91
C HIS A 185 -7.69 7.31 -3.40
N GLU A 186 -8.03 8.32 -2.61
CA GLU A 186 -8.10 8.16 -1.16
C GLU A 186 -9.22 7.19 -0.77
N GLY A 187 -10.41 7.32 -1.36
CA GLY A 187 -11.51 6.40 -1.14
C GLY A 187 -11.12 4.95 -1.40
N GLY A 188 -10.41 4.68 -2.51
CA GLY A 188 -9.93 3.34 -2.85
C GLY A 188 -8.93 2.77 -1.83
N LEU A 189 -8.00 3.59 -1.33
CA LEU A 189 -7.07 3.20 -0.28
C LEU A 189 -7.82 2.88 1.02
N ARG A 190 -8.77 3.73 1.41
CA ARG A 190 -9.58 3.53 2.62
C ARG A 190 -10.51 2.32 2.53
N ILE A 191 -10.97 1.95 1.33
CA ILE A 191 -11.69 0.68 1.09
C ILE A 191 -10.77 -0.52 1.31
N LEU A 192 -9.55 -0.50 0.77
CA LEU A 192 -8.58 -1.56 0.98
C LEU A 192 -8.27 -1.75 2.46
N MET A 193 -8.01 -0.67 3.19
CA MET A 193 -7.73 -0.71 4.63
C MET A 193 -8.94 -1.20 5.44
N CYS A 194 -10.16 -0.78 5.08
CA CYS A 194 -11.39 -1.28 5.69
C CYS A 194 -11.55 -2.80 5.48
N ASN A 195 -11.23 -3.30 4.29
CA ASN A 195 -11.27 -4.73 4.01
C ASN A 195 -10.27 -5.50 4.90
N ILE A 196 -9.04 -5.00 5.05
CA ILE A 196 -8.03 -5.59 5.95
C ILE A 196 -8.53 -5.57 7.40
N ALA A 197 -9.05 -4.44 7.88
CA ALA A 197 -9.57 -4.32 9.24
C ALA A 197 -10.70 -5.31 9.53
N ARG A 198 -11.63 -5.47 8.60
CA ARG A 198 -12.74 -6.44 8.74
C ARG A 198 -12.26 -7.88 8.75
N GLU A 199 -11.25 -8.22 7.96
CA GLU A 199 -10.64 -9.55 7.99
C GLU A 199 -9.87 -9.79 9.30
N MET A 200 -9.12 -8.81 9.81
CA MET A 200 -8.43 -8.89 11.11
C MET A 200 -9.40 -9.02 12.29
N GLY A 201 -10.54 -8.33 12.22
CA GLY A 201 -11.57 -8.41 13.25
C GLY A 201 -12.11 -9.82 13.49
N LYS A 202 -12.12 -10.69 12.45
CA LYS A 202 -12.52 -12.10 12.60
C LYS A 202 -11.57 -12.96 13.44
N PHE A 203 -10.39 -12.42 13.75
CA PHE A 203 -9.35 -13.07 14.55
C PHE A 203 -9.11 -12.38 15.90
N ASP A 204 -10.01 -11.47 16.32
CA ASP A 204 -9.83 -10.63 17.51
C ASP A 204 -8.50 -9.87 17.54
N MET A 205 -8.11 -9.37 16.36
CA MET A 205 -6.88 -8.58 16.15
C MET A 205 -7.23 -7.19 15.65
N GLY A 206 -6.49 -6.19 16.14
CA GLY A 206 -6.50 -4.85 15.60
C GLY A 206 -5.34 -4.61 14.65
N MET A 207 -5.36 -3.46 13.98
CA MET A 207 -4.23 -3.00 13.16
C MET A 207 -3.80 -1.58 13.56
N ARG A 208 -2.50 -1.33 13.47
CA ARG A 208 -1.91 0.00 13.53
C ARG A 208 -1.34 0.34 12.15
N PRO A 209 -1.90 1.29 11.41
CA PRO A 209 -1.34 1.73 10.15
C PRO A 209 0.07 2.30 10.35
N LEU A 210 1.01 1.86 9.53
CA LEU A 210 2.38 2.34 9.50
C LEU A 210 2.60 3.32 8.35
N LEU A 211 2.16 2.90 7.15
CA LEU A 211 2.22 3.71 5.93
C LEU A 211 1.20 3.17 4.94
N SER A 212 0.31 4.03 4.46
CA SER A 212 -0.67 3.68 3.43
C SER A 212 -0.74 4.76 2.38
N PHE A 213 -0.61 4.38 1.10
CA PHE A 213 -0.53 5.35 0.01
C PHE A 213 -1.07 4.81 -1.31
N TYR A 214 -1.40 5.75 -2.19
CA TYR A 214 -1.64 5.52 -3.61
C TYR A 214 -0.45 6.06 -4.41
N ALA A 215 0.03 5.29 -5.36
CA ALA A 215 1.06 5.74 -6.30
C ALA A 215 0.89 5.02 -7.64
N ASP A 216 1.18 5.74 -8.72
CA ASP A 216 1.10 5.22 -10.08
C ASP A 216 -0.27 4.56 -10.37
N HIS A 217 -0.35 3.23 -10.33
CA HIS A 217 -1.56 2.47 -10.62
C HIS A 217 -1.85 1.40 -9.55
N TYR A 218 -1.45 1.64 -8.30
CA TYR A 218 -1.69 0.70 -7.20
C TYR A 218 -1.90 1.43 -5.87
N TYR A 219 -2.58 0.73 -4.97
CA TYR A 219 -2.68 1.05 -3.55
C TYR A 219 -1.73 0.18 -2.77
N ARG A 220 -1.05 0.75 -1.80
CA ARG A 220 -0.15 0.03 -0.91
C ARG A 220 -0.41 0.41 0.53
N THR A 221 -0.47 -0.58 1.42
CA THR A 221 -0.61 -0.36 2.85
C THR A 221 0.31 -1.30 3.62
N TYR A 222 0.86 -0.78 4.70
CA TYR A 222 1.63 -1.50 5.69
C TYR A 222 0.96 -1.30 7.04
N VAL A 223 0.53 -2.38 7.67
CA VAL A 223 -0.13 -2.34 8.97
C VAL A 223 0.55 -3.29 9.95
N GLU A 224 0.77 -2.84 11.18
CA GLU A 224 1.21 -3.73 12.25
C GLU A 224 -0.02 -4.40 12.89
N ILE A 225 0.07 -5.70 13.10
CA ILE A 225 -0.96 -6.48 13.78
C ILE A 225 -0.88 -6.23 15.27
N VAL A 226 -1.97 -5.81 15.87
CA VAL A 226 -2.10 -5.58 17.32
C VAL A 226 -3.03 -6.64 17.91
N PRO A 227 -2.52 -7.58 18.73
CA PRO A 227 -3.35 -8.64 19.26
C PRO A 227 -4.29 -8.15 20.37
N GLY A 228 -5.46 -8.76 20.46
CA GLY A 228 -6.41 -8.61 21.57
C GLY A 228 -7.71 -7.90 21.16
N THR A 229 -8.81 -8.32 21.83
CA THR A 229 -10.17 -7.85 21.55
C THR A 229 -10.32 -6.34 21.68
N LYS A 230 -9.69 -5.74 22.72
CA LYS A 230 -9.72 -4.27 22.86
C LYS A 230 -9.11 -3.57 21.64
N ALA A 231 -7.97 -4.03 21.14
CA ALA A 231 -7.34 -3.45 19.95
C ALA A 231 -8.20 -3.67 18.69
N CYS A 232 -8.91 -4.80 18.62
CA CYS A 232 -9.88 -5.09 17.59
C CYS A 232 -11.05 -4.11 17.63
N ASP A 233 -11.67 -3.92 18.80
CA ASP A 233 -12.80 -3.00 18.97
C ASP A 233 -12.41 -1.55 18.69
N ASP A 234 -11.24 -1.12 19.19
CA ASP A 234 -10.67 0.22 18.92
C ASP A 234 -10.43 0.43 17.41
N MET A 235 -9.96 -0.60 16.70
CA MET A 235 -9.78 -0.56 15.24
C MET A 235 -11.12 -0.49 14.51
N LEU A 236 -12.08 -1.34 14.85
CA LEU A 236 -13.39 -1.37 14.19
C LEU A 236 -14.17 -0.06 14.39
N ALA A 237 -13.95 0.64 15.49
CA ALA A 237 -14.51 1.97 15.73
C ALA A 237 -14.03 3.04 14.72
N HIS A 238 -12.98 2.77 13.95
CA HIS A 238 -12.55 3.64 12.84
C HIS A 238 -13.22 3.32 11.50
N LEU A 239 -14.11 2.34 11.43
CA LEU A 239 -14.87 2.07 10.22
C LEU A 239 -16.09 2.96 10.15
N GLY A 240 -16.36 3.53 8.98
CA GLY A 240 -17.51 4.43 8.84
C GLY A 240 -17.93 4.67 7.40
N TYR A 241 -18.88 5.55 7.25
CA TYR A 241 -19.58 5.85 6.01
C TYR A 241 -19.50 7.34 5.70
N MET A 242 -19.75 7.69 4.45
CA MET A 242 -19.67 9.06 3.97
C MET A 242 -20.91 9.44 3.18
N ARG A 243 -21.36 10.68 3.38
CA ARG A 243 -22.23 11.40 2.47
C ARG A 243 -21.39 12.46 1.74
N TYR A 244 -21.63 12.59 0.45
CA TYR A 244 -21.03 13.62 -0.38
C TYR A 244 -22.03 14.11 -1.42
N ASP A 245 -22.31 15.41 -1.41
CA ASP A 245 -23.13 16.08 -2.42
C ASP A 245 -22.24 16.88 -3.35
N GLN A 246 -22.14 16.43 -4.60
CA GLN A 246 -21.34 17.09 -5.65
C GLN A 246 -21.87 18.48 -6.04
N LYS A 247 -23.14 18.83 -5.72
CA LYS A 247 -23.71 20.12 -6.06
C LYS A 247 -23.40 21.20 -5.05
N THR A 248 -23.29 20.85 -3.78
CA THR A 248 -23.02 21.78 -2.67
C THR A 248 -21.60 21.63 -2.14
N LEU A 249 -20.88 20.53 -2.51
CA LEU A 249 -19.61 20.06 -1.97
C LEU A 249 -19.66 19.71 -0.49
N GLU A 250 -20.86 19.69 0.09
CA GLU A 250 -21.05 19.24 1.47
C GLU A 250 -20.67 17.78 1.62
N ARG A 251 -19.92 17.49 2.65
CA ARG A 251 -19.51 16.13 3.01
C ARG A 251 -19.42 15.96 4.52
N ASP A 252 -19.78 14.78 4.97
CA ASP A 252 -19.64 14.37 6.35
C ASP A 252 -19.43 12.86 6.43
N CYS A 253 -18.78 12.45 7.51
CA CYS A 253 -18.51 11.04 7.81
C CYS A 253 -19.21 10.67 9.12
N VAL A 254 -19.79 9.47 9.14
CA VAL A 254 -20.43 8.88 10.33
C VAL A 254 -19.89 7.48 10.56
N TYR A 255 -19.85 7.06 11.83
CA TYR A 255 -19.36 5.73 12.20
C TYR A 255 -20.46 4.67 12.20
N GLU A 256 -21.70 5.10 12.20
CA GLU A 256 -22.87 4.21 12.10
C GLU A 256 -23.53 4.36 10.72
N TYR A 257 -23.96 3.24 10.14
CA TYR A 257 -24.67 3.26 8.87
C TYR A 257 -26.03 3.94 9.01
N ASP A 258 -26.31 4.86 8.10
CA ASP A 258 -27.64 5.39 7.90
C ASP A 258 -28.02 5.48 6.41
N ARG A 259 -29.25 5.93 6.12
CA ARG A 259 -29.76 5.97 4.74
C ARG A 259 -29.14 7.10 3.88
N ASP A 260 -28.61 8.13 4.52
CA ASP A 260 -28.06 9.31 3.86
C ASP A 260 -26.56 9.10 3.58
N HIS A 261 -25.85 8.33 4.42
CA HIS A 261 -24.44 7.99 4.28
C HIS A 261 -24.27 6.62 3.59
N ARG A 262 -24.22 6.64 2.24
CA ARG A 262 -24.26 5.42 1.43
C ARG A 262 -22.89 4.99 0.88
N LEU A 263 -21.89 5.87 0.94
CA LEU A 263 -20.55 5.54 0.47
C LEU A 263 -19.79 4.83 1.58
N GLY A 264 -19.04 3.79 1.24
CA GLY A 264 -18.28 3.00 2.22
C GLY A 264 -18.79 1.56 2.39
N PRO A 265 -18.43 0.86 3.51
CA PRO A 265 -17.65 1.39 4.62
C PRO A 265 -16.19 1.68 4.25
N PHE A 266 -15.62 2.72 4.86
CA PHE A 266 -14.24 3.15 4.71
C PHE A 266 -13.47 3.03 6.03
N TRP A 267 -12.15 2.95 5.94
CA TRP A 267 -11.26 3.25 7.05
C TRP A 267 -11.18 4.77 7.24
N LEU A 268 -11.68 5.29 8.37
CA LEU A 268 -11.67 6.72 8.69
C LEU A 268 -10.53 7.12 9.63
N GLY A 269 -9.73 6.15 10.06
CA GLY A 269 -8.56 6.39 10.91
C GLY A 269 -7.34 6.92 10.13
N PRO A 270 -6.18 7.05 10.83
CA PRO A 270 -4.94 7.56 10.26
C PRO A 270 -4.39 6.66 9.15
N LEU A 271 -3.59 7.25 8.26
CA LEU A 271 -2.90 6.54 7.16
C LEU A 271 -1.42 6.29 7.47
N PHE A 272 -0.82 7.06 8.38
CA PHE A 272 0.61 7.12 8.64
C PHE A 272 0.95 7.00 10.13
N ASP A 273 2.10 6.39 10.40
CA ASP A 273 2.84 6.53 11.65
C ASP A 273 3.95 7.58 11.42
N LYS A 274 3.76 8.78 11.96
CA LYS A 274 4.68 9.92 11.74
C LYS A 274 6.07 9.67 12.33
N ASP A 275 6.17 8.96 13.45
CA ASP A 275 7.45 8.61 14.06
C ASP A 275 8.23 7.64 13.17
N LEU A 276 7.56 6.66 12.58
CA LEU A 276 8.17 5.74 11.62
C LEU A 276 8.63 6.49 10.36
N LEU A 277 7.78 7.36 9.79
CA LEU A 277 8.12 8.18 8.64
C LEU A 277 9.36 9.06 8.91
N GLY A 278 9.48 9.59 10.14
CA GLY A 278 10.65 10.35 10.56
C GLY A 278 11.97 9.56 10.47
N ARG A 279 11.92 8.24 10.70
CA ARG A 279 13.08 7.33 10.64
C ARG A 279 13.37 6.76 9.27
N MET A 280 12.43 6.80 8.32
CA MET A 280 12.64 6.29 6.96
C MET A 280 13.65 7.14 6.20
N SER A 281 14.56 6.49 5.46
CA SER A 281 15.55 7.12 4.59
C SER A 281 15.49 6.52 3.20
N SER A 282 15.64 7.36 2.20
CA SER A 282 15.70 7.00 0.77
C SER A 282 17.13 6.69 0.28
N GLU A 283 18.11 6.79 1.16
CA GLU A 283 19.52 6.57 0.80
C GLU A 283 19.73 5.17 0.24
N GLY A 284 20.37 5.13 -0.94
CA GLY A 284 20.67 3.88 -1.64
C GLY A 284 19.47 3.23 -2.34
N MET A 285 18.31 3.91 -2.45
CA MET A 285 17.14 3.38 -3.16
C MET A 285 17.26 3.50 -4.68
N ALA A 286 16.65 2.57 -5.41
CA ALA A 286 16.68 2.55 -6.88
C ALA A 286 15.98 3.78 -7.49
N LYS A 287 14.89 4.23 -6.88
CA LYS A 287 14.12 5.43 -7.28
C LYS A 287 14.27 6.55 -6.25
N GLN A 288 15.48 6.80 -5.78
CA GLN A 288 15.77 7.70 -4.66
C GLN A 288 15.06 9.06 -4.76
N LYS A 289 15.13 9.75 -5.91
CA LYS A 289 14.45 11.05 -6.10
C LYS A 289 12.93 10.98 -5.90
N LYS A 290 12.30 9.87 -6.31
CA LYS A 290 10.86 9.65 -6.10
C LYS A 290 10.59 9.37 -4.62
N CYS A 291 11.44 8.57 -3.98
CA CYS A 291 11.36 8.30 -2.54
C CYS A 291 11.50 9.58 -1.71
N ASP A 292 12.49 10.44 -2.01
CA ASP A 292 12.67 11.73 -1.34
C ASP A 292 11.41 12.59 -1.41
N LYS A 293 10.88 12.76 -2.64
CA LYS A 293 9.66 13.54 -2.86
C LYS A 293 8.47 12.99 -2.07
N MET A 294 8.28 11.67 -2.08
CA MET A 294 7.15 11.05 -1.39
C MET A 294 7.31 11.10 0.12
N LEU A 295 8.52 10.88 0.65
CA LEU A 295 8.80 11.04 2.09
C LEU A 295 8.53 12.46 2.57
N ASP A 296 8.93 13.47 1.78
CA ASP A 296 8.64 14.87 2.10
C ASP A 296 7.14 15.13 2.18
N ILE A 297 6.38 14.67 1.18
CA ILE A 297 4.91 14.82 1.16
C ILE A 297 4.30 14.09 2.37
N TRP A 298 4.59 12.81 2.61
CA TRP A 298 4.00 12.03 3.69
C TRP A 298 4.32 12.59 5.09
N ARG A 299 5.53 13.13 5.29
CA ARG A 299 5.94 13.76 6.56
C ARG A 299 5.19 15.05 6.83
N ASN A 300 4.95 15.85 5.78
CA ASN A 300 4.28 17.14 5.88
C ASN A 300 2.76 17.06 5.74
N GLU A 301 2.21 15.95 5.24
CA GLU A 301 0.77 15.74 5.16
C GLU A 301 0.18 15.70 6.58
N ILE A 302 -0.65 16.69 6.89
CA ILE A 302 -1.22 16.83 8.24
C ILE A 302 -2.26 15.74 8.53
N ASP A 303 -2.42 15.39 9.80
CA ASP A 303 -3.55 14.61 10.25
C ASP A 303 -4.79 15.49 10.24
N SER A 304 -5.74 15.16 9.39
CA SER A 304 -6.99 15.91 9.18
C SER A 304 -8.19 14.97 9.15
N THR A 305 -9.36 15.54 8.94
CA THR A 305 -10.56 14.75 8.63
C THR A 305 -10.31 13.91 7.36
N PRO A 306 -10.84 12.67 7.30
CA PRO A 306 -10.73 11.84 6.11
C PRO A 306 -11.25 12.54 4.85
N PHE A 307 -10.66 12.16 3.75
CA PHE A 307 -10.88 12.62 2.38
C PHE A 307 -10.34 14.02 2.06
N VAL A 308 -9.55 14.02 1.00
CA VAL A 308 -8.92 15.23 0.45
C VAL A 308 -9.92 16.19 -0.15
N TYR A 309 -9.54 17.45 -0.19
CA TYR A 309 -10.15 18.45 -1.05
C TYR A 309 -9.35 18.59 -2.33
N ASP A 310 -9.97 19.11 -3.41
CA ASP A 310 -9.31 19.34 -4.69
C ASP A 310 -9.56 20.78 -5.15
N VAL A 311 -8.47 21.49 -5.45
CA VAL A 311 -8.54 22.90 -5.89
C VAL A 311 -9.31 23.02 -7.20
N SER A 312 -9.23 22.01 -8.09
CA SER A 312 -9.97 22.05 -9.36
C SER A 312 -11.48 21.91 -9.15
N GLU A 313 -11.89 21.10 -8.17
CA GLU A 313 -13.29 20.96 -7.78
C GLU A 313 -13.84 22.27 -7.20
N LEU A 314 -13.11 22.86 -6.24
CA LEU A 314 -13.47 24.15 -5.65
C LEU A 314 -13.53 25.27 -6.68
N SER A 315 -12.56 25.32 -7.60
CA SER A 315 -12.52 26.29 -8.69
C SER A 315 -13.71 26.15 -9.63
N SER A 316 -14.10 24.93 -9.96
CA SER A 316 -15.28 24.64 -10.78
C SER A 316 -16.58 25.08 -10.08
N PHE A 317 -16.67 24.84 -8.79
CA PHE A 317 -17.82 25.23 -7.97
C PHE A 317 -17.94 26.75 -7.84
N THR A 318 -16.84 27.44 -7.52
CA THR A 318 -16.80 28.90 -7.33
C THR A 318 -16.75 29.66 -8.65
N LYS A 319 -16.53 29.00 -9.79
CA LYS A 319 -16.29 29.60 -11.13
C LYS A 319 -15.07 30.52 -11.16
N LEU A 320 -14.08 30.27 -10.33
CA LEU A 320 -12.81 30.97 -10.29
C LEU A 320 -11.71 30.15 -10.96
N SER A 321 -10.68 30.80 -11.45
CA SER A 321 -9.49 30.10 -11.96
C SER A 321 -8.74 29.43 -10.81
N PRO A 322 -8.23 28.19 -10.99
CA PRO A 322 -7.46 27.53 -9.96
C PRO A 322 -6.18 28.31 -9.66
N PRO A 323 -5.87 28.58 -8.38
CA PRO A 323 -4.66 29.26 -7.99
C PRO A 323 -3.42 28.37 -8.16
N ASN A 324 -2.23 28.98 -8.12
CA ASN A 324 -1.01 28.21 -7.90
C ASN A 324 -1.07 27.50 -6.55
N MET A 325 -0.73 26.22 -6.52
CA MET A 325 -0.92 25.36 -5.35
C MET A 325 -0.06 25.78 -4.15
N ASP A 326 1.17 26.26 -4.38
CA ASP A 326 2.05 26.71 -3.30
C ASP A 326 1.50 27.98 -2.62
N VAL A 327 1.06 28.94 -3.43
CA VAL A 327 0.44 30.19 -2.94
C VAL A 327 -0.90 29.89 -2.23
N PHE A 328 -1.64 28.91 -2.73
CA PHE A 328 -2.90 28.50 -2.08
C PHE A 328 -2.65 27.91 -0.68
N ILE A 329 -1.71 26.95 -0.57
CA ILE A 329 -1.35 26.35 0.71
C ILE A 329 -0.81 27.38 1.69
N GLU A 330 0.04 28.30 1.23
CA GLU A 330 0.57 29.39 2.06
C GLU A 330 -0.56 30.24 2.67
N LYS A 331 -1.50 30.69 1.85
CA LYS A 331 -2.65 31.48 2.31
C LYS A 331 -3.60 30.70 3.22
N MET A 332 -3.85 29.43 2.92
CA MET A 332 -4.68 28.59 3.79
C MET A 332 -4.04 28.42 5.17
N ASN A 333 -2.72 28.31 5.24
CA ASN A 333 -1.99 28.20 6.52
C ASN A 333 -2.02 29.50 7.36
N GLU A 334 -2.37 30.65 6.78
CA GLU A 334 -2.67 31.87 7.57
C GLU A 334 -3.96 31.74 8.38
N VAL A 335 -4.88 30.86 7.95
CA VAL A 335 -6.18 30.62 8.58
C VAL A 335 -6.17 29.37 9.45
N GLY A 336 -5.52 28.30 8.98
CA GLY A 336 -5.40 27.04 9.71
C GLY A 336 -4.56 25.99 9.01
N PRO A 337 -4.14 24.94 9.72
CA PRO A 337 -3.23 23.94 9.20
C PRO A 337 -3.73 23.33 7.89
N THR A 338 -2.93 23.41 6.85
CA THR A 338 -3.23 22.91 5.51
C THR A 338 -1.96 22.39 4.85
N SER A 339 -2.03 21.26 4.17
CA SER A 339 -0.90 20.70 3.44
C SER A 339 -1.30 20.08 2.10
N LYS A 340 -0.32 19.93 1.23
CA LYS A 340 -0.46 19.08 0.03
C LYS A 340 -0.64 17.62 0.47
N THR A 341 -1.19 16.81 -0.41
CA THR A 341 -1.34 15.38 -0.21
C THR A 341 -0.69 14.60 -1.36
N HIS A 342 -0.42 13.33 -1.11
CA HIS A 342 0.18 12.43 -2.10
C HIS A 342 -0.82 11.89 -3.14
N PHE A 343 -2.14 12.05 -2.93
CA PHE A 343 -3.16 11.44 -3.79
C PHE A 343 -3.26 12.07 -5.18
N SER A 344 -3.16 13.38 -5.27
CA SER A 344 -3.05 14.08 -6.57
C SER A 344 -2.42 15.47 -6.40
N PRO A 345 -1.79 16.03 -7.44
CA PRO A 345 -1.14 17.34 -7.35
C PRO A 345 -2.06 18.51 -6.97
N PRO A 346 -3.34 18.58 -7.42
CA PRO A 346 -4.26 19.65 -7.03
C PRO A 346 -5.01 19.37 -5.72
N SER A 347 -4.76 18.22 -5.07
CA SER A 347 -5.44 17.89 -3.83
C SER A 347 -4.67 18.35 -2.60
N PHE A 348 -5.43 18.67 -1.54
CA PHE A 348 -4.90 19.11 -0.25
C PHE A 348 -5.75 18.57 0.90
N VAL A 349 -5.19 18.60 2.09
CA VAL A 349 -5.87 18.32 3.35
C VAL A 349 -5.79 19.52 4.27
N THR A 350 -6.83 19.75 5.05
CA THR A 350 -6.91 20.87 5.99
C THR A 350 -7.67 20.49 7.25
N ALA A 351 -7.31 21.11 8.36
CA ALA A 351 -8.06 21.02 9.61
C ALA A 351 -9.23 22.02 9.69
N LEU A 352 -9.37 22.89 8.69
CA LEU A 352 -10.45 23.85 8.62
C LEU A 352 -11.75 23.19 8.14
N PRO A 353 -12.91 23.59 8.65
CA PRO A 353 -14.19 23.29 8.03
C PRO A 353 -14.30 24.08 6.71
N LEU A 354 -14.46 23.40 5.60
CA LEU A 354 -14.67 23.98 4.27
C LEU A 354 -16.09 23.74 3.79
#